data_9bf22d26058f0521c4b7d49dcfa6c65b
#
_entry.id   9bf22d26058f0521c4b7d49dcfa6c65b
#
_cell.length_a   1.000
_cell.length_b   1.000
_cell.length_c   1.000
_cell.angle_alpha   90.00
_cell.angle_beta   90.00
_cell.angle_gamma   90.00
#
_symmetry.space_group_name_H-M   'P 1'
#
loop_
_entity.id
_entity.type
_entity.pdbx_description
1 polymer ?
#
loop_
_entity_poly.entity_id
_entity_poly.type
_entity_poly.pdbx_seq_one_letter_code
_entity_poly.pdbx_strand_id
1 'polypeptide(L)'
;MTVQAGILEVLQALRERLGTAIVLVTHDLGVVADTADRVLVMYAGRSVEQAPVHDLFATTRHPYTRGLLGAVLRPGGEGKRRLPEIPGLVPSLDSQPDACTFAPRCSRADDSCTSGRPVFTSLGPRQGTNADHRTACRHPYAADEASDVLTATPATNRTPVAGPARPDQEAGK
;
A
#
# COMPACT_ATOMS: atom_id res chain seq x y z
N MET A 1 2.94 -17.18 21.30
CA MET A 1 3.43 -16.81 19.95
C MET A 1 2.68 -17.66 18.95
N THR A 2 2.09 -17.04 17.94
CA THR A 2 1.45 -17.80 16.85
C THR A 2 2.53 -18.34 15.91
N VAL A 3 2.26 -19.46 15.21
CA VAL A 3 3.18 -20.04 14.20
C VAL A 3 3.57 -19.00 13.14
N GLN A 4 2.63 -18.15 12.75
CA GLN A 4 2.85 -17.06 11.78
C GLN A 4 3.90 -16.06 12.28
N ALA A 5 3.85 -15.64 13.54
CA ALA A 5 4.84 -14.73 14.12
C ALA A 5 6.26 -15.33 14.10
N GLY A 6 6.39 -16.62 14.43
CA GLY A 6 7.69 -17.29 14.38
C GLY A 6 8.27 -17.39 12.97
N ILE A 7 7.44 -17.62 11.94
CA ILE A 7 7.89 -17.63 10.54
C ILE A 7 8.37 -16.23 10.13
N LEU A 8 7.65 -15.17 10.50
CA LEU A 8 8.05 -13.79 10.17
C LEU A 8 9.36 -13.39 10.84
N GLU A 9 9.60 -13.80 12.09
CA GLU A 9 10.87 -13.59 12.78
C GLU A 9 12.05 -14.27 12.05
N VAL A 10 11.86 -15.52 11.61
CA VAL A 10 12.87 -16.25 10.83
C VAL A 10 13.15 -15.56 9.49
N LEU A 11 12.12 -15.11 8.77
CA LEU A 11 12.28 -14.39 7.52
C LEU A 11 13.03 -13.06 7.71
N GLN A 12 12.76 -12.33 8.77
CA GLN A 12 13.47 -11.10 9.10
C GLN A 12 14.94 -11.37 9.41
N ALA A 13 15.23 -12.38 10.23
CA ALA A 13 16.60 -12.78 10.55
C ALA A 13 17.39 -13.22 9.29
N LEU A 14 16.77 -13.95 8.37
CA LEU A 14 17.37 -14.33 7.10
C LEU A 14 17.65 -13.10 6.22
N ARG A 15 16.73 -12.17 6.12
CA ARG A 15 16.91 -10.91 5.39
C ARG A 15 18.12 -10.14 5.89
N GLU A 16 18.26 -10.00 7.21
CA GLU A 16 19.37 -9.29 7.82
C GLU A 16 20.71 -10.00 7.60
N ARG A 17 20.73 -11.32 7.74
CA ARG A 17 21.97 -12.12 7.59
C ARG A 17 22.46 -12.23 6.16
N LEU A 18 21.54 -12.32 5.19
CA LEU A 18 21.86 -12.56 3.79
C LEU A 18 21.82 -11.32 2.92
N GLY A 19 21.32 -10.18 3.44
CA GLY A 19 21.15 -8.95 2.66
C GLY A 19 20.15 -9.09 1.50
N THR A 20 19.21 -10.05 1.58
CA THR A 20 18.24 -10.33 0.52
C THR A 20 16.99 -9.48 0.64
N ALA A 21 16.32 -9.22 -0.49
CA ALA A 21 14.98 -8.65 -0.51
C ALA A 21 13.94 -9.77 -0.40
N ILE A 22 12.86 -9.51 0.36
CA ILE A 22 11.73 -10.44 0.51
C ILE A 22 10.49 -9.79 -0.09
N VAL A 23 9.79 -10.54 -0.94
CA VAL A 23 8.44 -10.18 -1.41
C VAL A 23 7.44 -11.05 -0.66
N LEU A 24 6.61 -10.42 0.17
CA LEU A 24 5.56 -11.06 0.93
C LEU A 24 4.21 -10.75 0.30
N VAL A 25 3.42 -11.77 -0.03
CA VAL A 25 2.04 -11.62 -0.49
C VAL A 25 1.11 -12.02 0.65
N THR A 26 0.31 -11.07 1.12
CA THR A 26 -0.61 -11.26 2.25
C THR A 26 -1.83 -10.35 2.13
N HIS A 27 -2.90 -10.71 2.80
CA HIS A 27 -4.07 -9.87 3.01
C HIS A 27 -4.14 -9.31 4.44
N ASP A 28 -3.18 -9.67 5.29
CA ASP A 28 -3.09 -9.23 6.68
C ASP A 28 -2.36 -7.88 6.76
N LEU A 29 -3.11 -6.81 6.94
CA LEU A 29 -2.58 -5.45 7.03
C LEU A 29 -1.76 -5.20 8.29
N GLY A 30 -2.00 -5.95 9.37
CA GLY A 30 -1.16 -5.90 10.57
C GLY A 30 0.25 -6.41 10.27
N VAL A 31 0.36 -7.57 9.61
CA VAL A 31 1.64 -8.11 9.16
C VAL A 31 2.35 -7.13 8.23
N VAL A 32 1.63 -6.51 7.29
CA VAL A 32 2.20 -5.51 6.39
C VAL A 32 2.76 -4.31 7.16
N ALA A 33 2.00 -3.78 8.12
CA ALA A 33 2.41 -2.62 8.91
C ALA A 33 3.68 -2.89 9.72
N ASP A 34 3.83 -4.12 10.25
CA ASP A 34 4.93 -4.49 11.13
C ASP A 34 6.20 -4.91 10.37
N THR A 35 6.07 -5.45 9.15
CA THR A 35 7.19 -6.14 8.49
C THR A 35 7.65 -5.49 7.19
N ALA A 36 6.78 -4.78 6.48
CA ALA A 36 7.09 -4.26 5.16
C ALA A 36 7.80 -2.90 5.21
N ASP A 37 8.76 -2.68 4.31
CA ASP A 37 9.34 -1.36 4.06
C ASP A 37 8.50 -0.59 3.01
N ARG A 38 8.01 -1.32 2.00
CA ARG A 38 7.18 -0.80 0.90
C ARG A 38 6.00 -1.73 0.65
N VAL A 39 4.90 -1.15 0.24
CA VAL A 39 3.67 -1.88 -0.05
C VAL A 39 3.24 -1.61 -1.48
N LEU A 40 2.85 -2.67 -2.17
CA LEU A 40 2.15 -2.62 -3.44
C LEU A 40 0.75 -3.18 -3.24
N VAL A 41 -0.25 -2.33 -3.37
CA VAL A 41 -1.66 -2.73 -3.29
C VAL A 41 -2.15 -3.15 -4.66
N MET A 42 -2.80 -4.30 -4.71
CA MET A 42 -3.38 -4.86 -5.94
C MET A 42 -4.89 -5.01 -5.82
N TYR A 43 -5.61 -4.74 -6.91
CA TYR A 43 -7.03 -4.95 -7.04
C TYR A 43 -7.34 -5.61 -8.39
N ALA A 44 -8.07 -6.72 -8.37
CA ALA A 44 -8.44 -7.47 -9.57
C ALA A 44 -7.26 -7.68 -10.53
N GLY A 45 -6.12 -8.18 -10.00
CA GLY A 45 -4.92 -8.49 -10.79
C GLY A 45 -4.09 -7.27 -11.22
N ARG A 46 -4.45 -6.04 -10.84
CA ARG A 46 -3.74 -4.81 -11.21
C ARG A 46 -3.20 -4.06 -10.01
N SER A 47 -2.01 -3.48 -10.18
CA SER A 47 -1.43 -2.57 -9.20
C SER A 47 -2.23 -1.27 -9.16
N VAL A 48 -2.69 -0.86 -7.97
CA VAL A 48 -3.50 0.36 -7.80
C VAL A 48 -2.78 1.43 -7.00
N GLU A 49 -1.95 1.05 -6.03
CA GLU A 49 -1.18 2.00 -5.22
C GLU A 49 0.12 1.37 -4.74
N GLN A 50 1.19 2.15 -4.66
CA GLN A 50 2.48 1.76 -4.11
C GLN A 50 3.09 2.92 -3.34
N ALA A 51 3.56 2.63 -2.13
CA ALA A 51 4.29 3.62 -1.32
C ALA A 51 5.16 2.93 -0.26
N PRO A 52 6.04 3.65 0.43
CA PRO A 52 6.56 3.23 1.72
C PRO A 52 5.42 2.93 2.67
N VAL A 53 5.59 1.95 3.55
CA VAL A 53 4.51 1.48 4.44
C VAL A 53 3.89 2.64 5.24
N HIS A 54 4.71 3.49 5.85
CA HIS A 54 4.23 4.63 6.64
C HIS A 54 3.40 5.62 5.82
N ASP A 55 3.84 5.93 4.59
CA ASP A 55 3.14 6.86 3.71
C ASP A 55 1.82 6.27 3.23
N LEU A 56 1.78 4.97 2.93
CA LEU A 56 0.56 4.29 2.55
C LEU A 56 -0.51 4.38 3.63
N PHE A 57 -0.14 4.10 4.89
CA PHE A 57 -1.07 4.11 6.01
C PHE A 57 -1.45 5.55 6.44
N ALA A 58 -0.51 6.49 6.40
CA ALA A 58 -0.75 7.87 6.80
C ALA A 58 -1.51 8.70 5.74
N THR A 59 -1.27 8.44 4.45
CA THR A 59 -1.81 9.26 3.34
C THR A 59 -2.20 8.42 2.16
N THR A 60 -3.13 7.50 2.37
CA THR A 60 -3.70 6.67 1.32
C THR A 60 -4.28 7.52 0.20
N ARG A 61 -3.92 7.24 -1.06
CA ARG A 61 -4.30 8.02 -2.24
C ARG A 61 -5.36 7.34 -3.10
N HIS A 62 -5.33 6.01 -3.19
CA HIS A 62 -6.29 5.28 -4.01
C HIS A 62 -7.58 4.98 -3.21
N PRO A 63 -8.78 5.22 -3.79
CA PRO A 63 -10.04 4.97 -3.10
C PRO A 63 -10.22 3.53 -2.61
N TYR A 64 -9.72 2.55 -3.35
CA TYR A 64 -9.75 1.14 -2.91
C TYR A 64 -8.90 0.93 -1.66
N THR A 65 -7.65 1.42 -1.66
CA THR A 65 -6.74 1.27 -0.51
C THR A 65 -7.32 1.94 0.73
N ARG A 66 -7.92 3.11 0.56
CA ARG A 66 -8.60 3.81 1.65
C ARG A 66 -9.78 3.01 2.20
N GLY A 67 -10.59 2.42 1.34
CA GLY A 67 -11.68 1.53 1.75
C GLY A 67 -11.17 0.28 2.46
N LEU A 68 -10.07 -0.31 1.96
CA LEU A 68 -9.44 -1.48 2.56
C LEU A 68 -8.91 -1.19 3.97
N LEU A 69 -8.19 -0.09 4.15
CA LEU A 69 -7.67 0.34 5.45
C LEU A 69 -8.80 0.74 6.41
N GLY A 70 -9.88 1.35 5.90
CA GLY A 70 -11.06 1.70 6.68
C GLY A 70 -11.82 0.51 7.25
N ALA A 71 -11.69 -0.67 6.63
CA ALA A 71 -12.31 -1.91 7.10
C ALA A 71 -11.52 -2.62 8.21
N VAL A 72 -10.29 -2.17 8.53
CA VAL A 72 -9.48 -2.74 9.61
C VAL A 72 -10.00 -2.26 10.95
N LEU A 73 -10.29 -3.21 11.84
CA LEU A 73 -10.75 -2.94 13.21
C LEU A 73 -9.67 -2.16 13.98
N ARG A 74 -10.03 -0.97 14.47
CA ARG A 74 -9.22 -0.26 15.45
C ARG A 74 -9.39 -0.94 16.79
N PRO A 75 -8.32 -1.41 17.45
CA PRO A 75 -8.41 -1.87 18.83
C PRO A 75 -8.85 -0.68 19.71
N GLY A 76 -9.98 -0.77 20.40
CA GLY A 76 -10.44 0.22 21.36
C GLY A 76 -11.55 1.18 20.92
N GLY A 77 -12.13 1.00 19.74
CA GLY A 77 -13.34 1.74 19.35
C GLY A 77 -14.56 1.25 20.14
N GLU A 78 -15.06 2.05 21.08
CA GLU A 78 -16.32 1.79 21.76
C GLU A 78 -17.47 1.89 20.75
N GLY A 79 -18.23 0.83 20.66
CA GLY A 79 -19.54 0.83 20.03
C GLY A 79 -19.65 0.03 18.74
N LYS A 80 -20.82 -0.54 18.54
CA LYS A 80 -21.29 -1.34 17.37
C LYS A 80 -21.34 -0.54 16.07
N ARG A 81 -20.25 0.12 15.68
CA ARG A 81 -20.18 0.80 14.39
C ARG A 81 -19.95 -0.26 13.31
N ARG A 82 -20.92 -0.40 12.40
CA ARG A 82 -20.79 -1.24 11.24
C ARG A 82 -19.50 -0.89 10.51
N LEU A 83 -18.64 -1.88 10.26
CA LEU A 83 -17.43 -1.69 9.50
C LEU A 83 -17.80 -1.12 8.12
N PRO A 84 -17.09 -0.11 7.61
CA PRO A 84 -17.31 0.36 6.25
C PRO A 84 -16.95 -0.76 5.28
N GLU A 85 -17.94 -1.26 4.58
CA GLU A 85 -17.77 -2.25 3.52
C GLU A 85 -17.56 -1.53 2.18
N ILE A 86 -16.68 -2.08 1.34
CA ILE A 86 -16.57 -1.62 -0.04
C ILE A 86 -17.73 -2.26 -0.82
N PRO A 87 -18.73 -1.48 -1.28
CA PRO A 87 -19.93 -2.04 -1.90
C PRO A 87 -19.64 -2.72 -3.24
N GLY A 88 -20.54 -3.61 -3.68
CA GLY A 88 -20.49 -4.24 -4.99
C GLY A 88 -19.57 -5.46 -5.07
N LEU A 89 -19.56 -6.10 -6.23
CA LEU A 89 -18.81 -7.33 -6.51
C LEU A 89 -17.45 -7.01 -7.15
N VAL A 90 -16.45 -7.85 -6.87
CA VAL A 90 -15.16 -7.78 -7.55
C VAL A 90 -15.36 -8.24 -9.01
N PRO A 91 -14.86 -7.49 -10.01
CA PRO A 91 -15.00 -7.91 -11.41
C PRO A 91 -14.25 -9.22 -11.69
N SER A 92 -14.75 -10.01 -12.63
CA SER A 92 -14.06 -11.22 -13.09
C SER A 92 -12.71 -10.86 -13.71
N LEU A 93 -11.70 -11.72 -13.48
CA LEU A 93 -10.37 -11.57 -14.07
C LEU A 93 -10.38 -11.86 -15.58
N ASP A 94 -11.34 -12.64 -16.08
CA ASP A 94 -11.43 -13.07 -17.47
C ASP A 94 -11.94 -11.96 -18.41
N SER A 95 -12.64 -10.97 -17.88
CA SER A 95 -13.21 -9.87 -18.66
C SER A 95 -12.85 -8.50 -18.09
N GLN A 96 -11.55 -8.20 -18.07
CA GLN A 96 -11.11 -6.90 -17.56
C GLN A 96 -11.26 -5.83 -18.65
N PRO A 97 -12.14 -4.83 -18.47
CA PRO A 97 -12.30 -3.75 -19.44
C PRO A 97 -11.03 -2.90 -19.53
N ASP A 98 -10.84 -2.23 -20.66
CA ASP A 98 -9.82 -1.20 -20.78
C ASP A 98 -10.29 0.09 -20.07
N ALA A 99 -10.42 -0.01 -18.75
CA ALA A 99 -10.96 1.01 -17.86
C ALA A 99 -10.37 0.83 -16.46
N CYS A 100 -10.72 1.71 -15.53
CA CYS A 100 -10.44 1.51 -14.12
C CYS A 100 -11.27 0.34 -13.57
N THR A 101 -10.60 -0.74 -13.15
CA THR A 101 -11.28 -1.94 -12.63
C THR A 101 -12.04 -1.69 -11.34
N PHE A 102 -11.69 -0.64 -10.58
CA PHE A 102 -12.38 -0.27 -9.36
C PHE A 102 -13.56 0.70 -9.59
N ALA A 103 -13.70 1.29 -10.78
CA ALA A 103 -14.73 2.29 -11.08
C ALA A 103 -16.15 1.88 -10.63
N PRO A 104 -16.64 0.64 -10.87
CA PRO A 104 -17.99 0.22 -10.48
C PRO A 104 -18.25 0.24 -8.96
N ARG A 105 -17.19 0.30 -8.14
CA ARG A 105 -17.25 0.28 -6.68
C ARG A 105 -16.70 1.56 -6.04
N CYS A 106 -16.27 2.51 -6.87
CA CYS A 106 -15.58 3.70 -6.43
C CYS A 106 -16.56 4.85 -6.23
N SER A 107 -16.61 5.43 -5.03
CA SER A 107 -17.43 6.60 -4.75
C SER A 107 -16.96 7.89 -5.44
N ARG A 108 -15.74 7.88 -6.01
CA ARG A 108 -15.13 9.02 -6.74
C ARG A 108 -15.09 8.76 -8.26
N ALA A 109 -15.73 7.69 -8.74
CA ALA A 109 -15.74 7.39 -10.17
C ALA A 109 -16.58 8.42 -10.93
N ASP A 110 -16.07 8.77 -12.11
CA ASP A 110 -16.77 9.55 -13.15
C ASP A 110 -16.56 8.91 -14.53
N ASP A 111 -17.04 9.57 -15.57
CA ASP A 111 -16.95 9.09 -16.96
C ASP A 111 -15.51 8.89 -17.43
N SER A 112 -14.56 9.65 -16.91
CA SER A 112 -13.14 9.49 -17.23
C SER A 112 -12.59 8.14 -16.78
N CYS A 113 -13.15 7.56 -15.70
CA CYS A 113 -12.74 6.26 -15.17
C CYS A 113 -13.13 5.08 -16.06
N THR A 114 -14.06 5.28 -16.98
CA THR A 114 -14.50 4.28 -17.98
C THR A 114 -13.72 4.36 -19.29
N SER A 115 -12.92 5.43 -19.48
CA SER A 115 -12.18 5.74 -20.72
C SER A 115 -10.71 5.36 -20.60
N GLY A 116 -10.38 4.09 -20.81
CA GLY A 116 -9.02 3.58 -20.73
C GLY A 116 -8.49 3.37 -19.31
N ARG A 117 -7.41 2.63 -19.20
CA ARG A 117 -6.78 2.29 -17.92
C ARG A 117 -6.11 3.50 -17.29
N PRO A 118 -6.26 3.74 -15.98
CA PRO A 118 -5.44 4.71 -15.28
C PRO A 118 -3.96 4.30 -15.36
N VAL A 119 -3.10 5.27 -15.66
CA VAL A 119 -1.65 5.06 -15.68
C VAL A 119 -1.13 5.04 -14.24
N PHE A 120 -0.21 4.14 -13.96
CA PHE A 120 0.46 4.05 -12.67
C PHE A 120 1.53 5.14 -12.56
N THR A 121 1.15 6.30 -12.03
CA THR A 121 1.95 7.52 -11.98
C THR A 121 2.47 7.84 -10.59
N SER A 122 3.66 8.46 -10.53
CA SER A 122 4.18 9.03 -9.29
C SER A 122 3.41 10.31 -8.94
N LEU A 123 3.08 10.46 -7.67
CA LEU A 123 2.44 11.65 -7.10
C LEU A 123 3.47 12.68 -6.62
N GLY A 124 4.75 12.40 -6.87
CA GLY A 124 5.88 13.20 -6.41
C GLY A 124 6.22 12.99 -4.93
N PRO A 125 7.38 13.48 -4.50
CA PRO A 125 7.77 13.42 -3.11
C PRO A 125 6.84 14.30 -2.28
N ARG A 126 6.42 13.80 -1.14
CA ARG A 126 5.73 14.59 -0.13
C ARG A 126 6.74 15.58 0.49
N GLN A 127 6.31 16.76 0.92
CA GLN A 127 7.16 17.68 1.68
C GLN A 127 7.81 16.92 2.86
N GLY A 128 9.14 16.83 2.85
CA GLY A 128 9.92 16.16 3.89
C GLY A 128 10.16 14.66 3.70
N THR A 129 9.64 14.02 2.63
CA THR A 129 9.95 12.63 2.29
C THR A 129 10.43 12.52 0.85
N ASN A 130 11.52 11.77 0.62
CA ASN A 130 11.97 11.38 -0.72
C ASN A 130 11.22 10.14 -1.24
N ALA A 131 10.06 9.86 -0.70
CA ALA A 131 9.35 8.63 -0.93
C ALA A 131 8.52 8.67 -2.21
N ASP A 132 8.74 7.71 -3.09
CA ASP A 132 7.96 7.53 -4.30
C ASP A 132 6.60 6.91 -3.96
N HIS A 133 5.56 7.75 -3.91
CA HIS A 133 4.18 7.34 -3.78
C HIS A 133 3.52 7.34 -5.16
N ARG A 134 3.07 6.18 -5.62
CA ARG A 134 2.52 5.96 -6.96
C ARG A 134 1.10 5.43 -6.86
N THR A 135 0.23 5.88 -7.77
CA THR A 135 -1.15 5.38 -7.85
C THR A 135 -1.64 5.28 -9.29
N ALA A 136 -2.50 4.31 -9.56
CA ALA A 136 -3.24 4.15 -10.79
C ALA A 136 -4.68 4.69 -10.61
N CYS A 137 -4.80 5.98 -10.34
CA CYS A 137 -6.09 6.63 -10.11
C CYS A 137 -6.17 7.97 -10.84
N ARG A 138 -7.32 8.27 -11.45
CA ARG A 138 -7.60 9.59 -12.07
C ARG A 138 -8.00 10.62 -11.03
N HIS A 139 -8.57 10.19 -9.92
CA HIS A 139 -9.08 11.02 -8.80
C HIS A 139 -8.47 10.58 -7.48
N PRO A 140 -7.12 10.62 -7.34
CA PRO A 140 -6.49 10.26 -6.07
C PRO A 140 -6.93 11.24 -4.98
N TYR A 141 -6.95 10.78 -3.75
CA TYR A 141 -7.13 11.67 -2.60
C TYR A 141 -5.95 12.65 -2.51
N ALA A 142 -6.22 13.89 -2.13
CA ALA A 142 -5.17 14.86 -1.86
C ALA A 142 -4.39 14.47 -0.59
N ALA A 143 -3.17 15.01 -0.41
CA ALA A 143 -2.32 14.65 0.72
C ALA A 143 -2.89 15.12 2.06
N ASP A 144 -3.66 16.19 2.05
CA ASP A 144 -4.34 16.81 3.18
C ASP A 144 -5.71 16.18 3.48
N GLU A 145 -6.24 15.39 2.54
CA GLU A 145 -7.40 14.52 2.82
C GLU A 145 -6.94 13.32 3.68
N ALA A 146 -6.33 13.63 4.84
CA ALA A 146 -5.74 12.63 5.72
C ALA A 146 -6.70 11.47 5.97
N SER A 147 -6.19 10.26 5.87
CA SER A 147 -6.97 9.11 6.29
C SER A 147 -7.04 9.11 7.81
N ASP A 148 -8.21 9.40 8.38
CA ASP A 148 -8.50 9.15 9.80
C ASP A 148 -8.41 7.66 10.18
N VAL A 149 -7.83 6.86 9.27
CA VAL A 149 -7.91 5.41 9.33
C VAL A 149 -6.94 4.83 10.33
N LEU A 150 -5.78 5.44 10.56
CA LEU A 150 -4.81 4.90 11.51
C LEU A 150 -4.04 6.01 12.24
N THR A 151 -4.51 6.39 13.43
CA THR A 151 -3.72 7.13 14.42
C THR A 151 -2.88 6.19 15.31
N ALA A 152 -2.77 4.92 14.98
CA ALA A 152 -1.84 4.00 15.63
C ALA A 152 -0.47 4.17 14.99
N THR A 153 0.42 4.91 15.64
CA THR A 153 1.85 4.95 15.31
C THR A 153 2.40 3.54 15.47
N PRO A 154 2.90 2.89 14.40
CA PRO A 154 3.66 1.64 14.59
C PRO A 154 4.87 1.99 15.47
N ALA A 155 5.17 1.14 16.44
CA ALA A 155 6.34 1.30 17.29
C ALA A 155 7.60 1.19 16.42
N THR A 156 8.11 2.34 15.96
CA THR A 156 9.31 2.41 15.15
C THR A 156 10.53 2.39 16.04
N ASN A 157 11.09 1.22 16.20
CA ASN A 157 12.49 1.10 16.63
C ASN A 157 13.27 0.38 15.51
N ARG A 158 13.36 0.99 14.33
CA ARG A 158 14.21 0.50 13.23
C ARG A 158 15.15 1.59 12.78
N THR A 159 16.43 1.40 13.08
CA THR A 159 17.51 2.14 12.45
C THR A 159 17.47 1.85 10.94
N PRO A 160 17.53 2.86 10.05
CA PRO A 160 17.62 2.61 8.62
C PRO A 160 18.88 1.80 8.32
N VAL A 161 18.73 0.63 7.75
CA VAL A 161 19.87 -0.11 7.20
C VAL A 161 20.30 0.63 5.95
N ALA A 162 21.49 1.25 6.00
CA ALA A 162 22.13 1.84 4.84
C ALA A 162 22.34 0.73 3.80
N GLY A 163 21.71 0.87 2.64
CA GLY A 163 21.94 -0.04 1.51
C GLY A 163 23.41 -0.03 1.11
N PRO A 164 23.93 -1.15 0.55
CA PRO A 164 25.31 -1.21 0.09
C PRO A 164 25.56 -0.14 -0.97
N ALA A 165 26.67 0.61 -0.80
CA ALA A 165 27.13 1.59 -1.76
C ALA A 165 27.29 0.91 -3.13
N ARG A 166 26.78 1.53 -4.19
CA ARG A 166 27.04 1.08 -5.55
C ARG A 166 28.54 1.15 -5.80
N PRO A 167 29.17 0.09 -6.35
CA PRO A 167 30.57 0.20 -6.77
C PRO A 167 30.66 1.24 -7.90
N ASP A 168 31.58 2.16 -7.74
CA ASP A 168 31.91 3.19 -8.73
C ASP A 168 32.23 2.50 -10.06
N GLN A 169 31.51 2.89 -11.11
CA GLN A 169 31.89 2.54 -12.47
C GLN A 169 33.16 3.32 -12.79
N GLU A 170 34.30 2.67 -12.70
CA GLU A 170 35.54 3.20 -13.23
C GLU A 170 35.36 3.52 -14.72
N ALA A 171 35.51 4.79 -15.02
CA ALA A 171 35.61 5.29 -16.38
C ALA A 171 36.89 4.75 -17.02
N GLY A 172 36.73 3.75 -17.90
CA GLY A 172 37.81 3.27 -18.74
C GLY A 172 38.26 4.37 -19.74
N LYS A 173 39.53 4.58 -19.71
CA LYS A 173 40.32 5.34 -20.68
C LYS A 173 40.42 4.58 -22.00
#